data_b9e9eb375553e833ddeb74419605ef13
#
_entry.id   b9e9eb375553e833ddeb74419605ef13
#
_cell.length_a   1.000
_cell.length_b   1.000
_cell.length_c   1.000
_cell.angle_alpha   90.00
_cell.angle_beta   90.00
_cell.angle_gamma   90.00
#
_symmetry.space_group_name_H-M   'P 1'
#
loop_
_entity.id
_entity.type
_entity.pdbx_description
1 polymer ?
#
loop_
_entity_poly.entity_id
_entity_poly.type
_entity_poly.pdbx_seq_one_letter_code
_entity_poly.pdbx_strand_id
1 'polypeptide(L)'
;MNRTTENETKDPYRLKLHLTPPAGWLNDPNGLCQYHGTYHAFYQYVPENALGKGRKCWGHAVSSDLIHWKDEGIFLEPDRPFDRDGVYSGCAWTDENGIHLFYTGNVKEEGDYDYIYEGRQAAQVLVETKDGSRAGEKRLLLTNDDYPKDCTLHVRDPKVWKENGRYHMVLGARKNSDQGAVLLYDSADMVTWEYVGEMTTKNPFGYMWECPDCFEMEDAAFLSICPQGLPRGEFQNQNVYQSGYVHLKEGIAKPQIVEAEAFTEWDKGFDFYAPQTFTDEQGRRILIGWMGLPDIEGEYSNPTVGDGWQHALTLPREITYEAGRLCQRPVEELKRLRRNEREVKTGETSVLSEGIYEVEIDKIEINQKEINQKDINQKDINGMEPASCRICFNQDLVLDYKDGVFSMKFLNRTGAGRTVRRAEINSLEDIRIIMDTSAIEVYVNQGSTVFTSRYYPASGESRVVIDCEKSRIRLWDLESV
;
A
#
# COMPACT_ATOMS: atom_id res chain seq x y z
N MET A 1 43.27 12.53 23.71
CA MET A 1 42.66 13.51 22.85
C MET A 1 42.75 13.00 21.44
N ASN A 2 41.69 12.45 20.92
CA ASN A 2 41.40 12.34 19.48
C ASN A 2 39.92 12.11 19.40
N ARG A 3 39.19 13.16 18.98
CA ARG A 3 37.81 13.07 18.59
C ARG A 3 37.76 12.34 17.27
N THR A 4 37.27 11.12 17.29
CA THR A 4 36.76 10.46 16.09
C THR A 4 35.49 11.22 15.71
N THR A 5 35.58 12.02 14.66
CA THR A 5 34.42 12.52 13.92
C THR A 5 33.72 11.30 13.39
N GLU A 6 32.59 10.95 13.97
CA GLU A 6 31.62 10.05 13.36
C GLU A 6 31.26 10.66 12.00
N ASN A 7 31.71 10.01 10.92
CA ASN A 7 31.14 10.19 9.60
C ASN A 7 29.71 9.65 9.71
N GLU A 8 28.74 10.50 9.98
CA GLU A 8 27.37 10.22 9.65
C GLU A 8 27.34 9.97 8.15
N THR A 9 27.24 8.70 7.76
CA THR A 9 26.95 8.31 6.40
C THR A 9 25.58 8.92 6.10
N LYS A 10 25.54 10.01 5.34
CA LYS A 10 24.29 10.63 4.91
C LYS A 10 23.51 9.58 4.12
N ASP A 11 22.39 9.12 4.67
CA ASP A 11 21.38 8.34 3.94
C ASP A 11 20.55 9.33 3.09
N PRO A 12 20.89 9.53 1.80
CA PRO A 12 20.28 10.58 0.99
C PRO A 12 18.83 10.26 0.62
N TYR A 13 18.40 9.02 0.85
CA TYR A 13 17.10 8.51 0.44
C TYR A 13 16.15 8.23 1.60
N ARG A 14 16.59 8.47 2.87
CA ARG A 14 15.73 8.28 4.03
C ARG A 14 14.49 9.15 3.91
N LEU A 15 13.33 8.51 3.97
CA LEU A 15 12.05 9.21 3.95
C LEU A 15 11.83 9.99 5.25
N LYS A 16 11.17 11.11 5.13
CA LYS A 16 10.93 12.06 6.21
C LYS A 16 9.44 12.18 6.59
N LEU A 17 8.56 11.63 5.78
CA LEU A 17 7.10 11.65 5.97
C LEU A 17 6.53 10.24 6.15
N HIS A 18 7.16 9.24 5.57
CA HIS A 18 6.67 7.87 5.54
C HIS A 18 7.32 7.02 6.64
N LEU A 19 6.58 6.08 7.17
CA LEU A 19 7.11 5.07 8.08
C LEU A 19 8.06 4.13 7.31
N THR A 20 9.33 4.11 7.74
CA THR A 20 10.39 3.25 7.21
C THR A 20 10.97 2.38 8.32
N PRO A 21 11.53 1.21 8.03
CA PRO A 21 12.25 0.45 9.04
C PRO A 21 13.53 1.20 9.44
N PRO A 22 13.98 1.13 10.69
CA PRO A 22 15.27 1.72 11.08
C PRO A 22 16.44 1.11 10.31
N ALA A 23 16.39 -0.17 10.01
CA ALA A 23 17.29 -0.94 9.16
C ALA A 23 16.56 -2.20 8.66
N GLY A 24 17.12 -2.90 7.68
CA GLY A 24 16.55 -4.15 7.18
C GLY A 24 15.41 -3.96 6.19
N TRP A 25 14.46 -4.87 6.21
CA TRP A 25 13.36 -4.93 5.26
C TRP A 25 12.01 -4.72 5.95
N LEU A 26 11.16 -3.89 5.37
CA LEU A 26 9.76 -3.74 5.74
C LEU A 26 8.89 -4.14 4.54
N ASN A 27 7.77 -4.85 4.77
CA ASN A 27 6.76 -5.06 3.75
C ASN A 27 5.34 -4.83 4.29
N ASP A 28 4.42 -5.78 4.24
CA ASP A 28 3.00 -5.60 4.50
C ASP A 28 2.70 -4.86 5.82
N PRO A 29 1.83 -3.85 5.82
CA PRO A 29 1.22 -3.36 7.04
C PRO A 29 0.38 -4.45 7.67
N ASN A 30 0.42 -4.55 8.99
CA ASN A 30 -0.27 -5.56 9.78
C ASN A 30 -0.90 -4.93 11.02
N GLY A 31 -1.92 -5.56 11.56
CA GLY A 31 -2.47 -5.20 12.86
C GLY A 31 -2.84 -3.73 13.01
N LEU A 32 -3.21 -3.05 11.91
CA LEU A 32 -3.58 -1.65 11.92
C LEU A 32 -4.82 -1.43 12.78
N CYS A 33 -4.73 -0.54 13.75
CA CYS A 33 -5.87 -0.17 14.61
C CYS A 33 -5.63 1.17 15.32
N GLN A 34 -6.70 1.71 15.90
CA GLN A 34 -6.61 2.73 16.94
C GLN A 34 -7.14 2.15 18.25
N TYR A 35 -6.44 2.38 19.34
CA TYR A 35 -6.84 1.93 20.66
C TYR A 35 -6.52 2.98 21.71
N HIS A 36 -7.55 3.47 22.42
CA HIS A 36 -7.45 4.55 23.41
C HIS A 36 -6.67 5.79 22.92
N GLY A 37 -6.99 6.25 21.72
CA GLY A 37 -6.38 7.43 21.10
C GLY A 37 -5.01 7.20 20.46
N THR A 38 -4.42 6.01 20.61
CA THR A 38 -3.15 5.65 20.01
C THR A 38 -3.38 4.83 18.75
N TYR A 39 -2.82 5.24 17.63
CA TYR A 39 -2.75 4.46 16.40
C TYR A 39 -1.59 3.48 16.47
N HIS A 40 -1.82 2.25 16.09
CA HIS A 40 -0.83 1.18 16.02
C HIS A 40 -0.68 0.74 14.57
N ALA A 41 0.54 0.70 14.09
CA ALA A 41 0.92 0.06 12.84
C ALA A 41 1.96 -1.01 13.13
N PHE A 42 1.54 -2.26 13.03
CA PHE A 42 2.49 -3.37 12.95
C PHE A 42 2.84 -3.57 11.48
N TYR A 43 3.97 -4.22 11.21
CA TYR A 43 4.41 -4.45 9.84
C TYR A 43 5.33 -5.67 9.76
N GLN A 44 5.32 -6.34 8.62
CA GLN A 44 6.30 -7.38 8.31
C GLN A 44 7.71 -6.80 8.36
N TYR A 45 8.59 -7.43 9.12
CA TYR A 45 9.93 -6.90 9.39
C TYR A 45 11.00 -7.98 9.38
N VAL A 46 12.09 -7.73 8.66
CA VAL A 46 13.32 -8.52 8.70
C VAL A 46 14.47 -7.59 9.09
N PRO A 47 14.84 -7.54 10.37
CA PRO A 47 15.81 -6.55 10.87
C PRO A 47 17.23 -6.78 10.37
N GLU A 48 17.59 -8.04 10.09
CA GLU A 48 18.96 -8.42 9.78
C GLU A 48 19.39 -8.11 8.34
N ASN A 49 18.44 -7.89 7.43
CA ASN A 49 18.77 -7.89 6.01
C ASN A 49 17.79 -7.07 5.16
N ALA A 50 18.31 -6.08 4.45
CA ALA A 50 17.54 -5.23 3.55
C ALA A 50 16.98 -5.94 2.29
N LEU A 51 17.33 -7.18 2.03
CA LEU A 51 16.78 -8.01 0.95
C LEU A 51 15.63 -8.92 1.42
N GLY A 52 15.17 -8.77 2.66
CA GLY A 52 14.08 -9.55 3.20
C GLY A 52 14.42 -11.02 3.46
N LYS A 53 15.71 -11.38 3.45
CA LYS A 53 16.20 -12.72 3.76
C LYS A 53 16.53 -12.80 5.23
N GLY A 54 15.84 -13.64 5.98
CA GLY A 54 16.05 -13.78 7.41
C GLY A 54 14.75 -14.04 8.15
N ARG A 55 14.80 -13.81 9.46
CA ARG A 55 13.72 -14.06 10.40
C ARG A 55 12.58 -13.05 10.18
N LYS A 56 11.42 -13.56 9.81
CA LYS A 56 10.22 -12.76 9.58
C LYS A 56 9.51 -12.46 10.90
N CYS A 57 9.55 -11.20 11.31
CA CYS A 57 8.95 -10.67 12.54
C CYS A 57 7.83 -9.71 12.23
N TRP A 58 7.14 -9.23 13.24
CA TRP A 58 6.38 -7.99 13.18
C TRP A 58 7.14 -6.89 13.92
N GLY A 59 7.45 -5.79 13.20
CA GLY A 59 7.82 -4.51 13.78
C GLY A 59 6.55 -3.80 14.27
N HIS A 60 6.72 -2.78 15.10
CA HIS A 60 5.64 -2.00 15.67
C HIS A 60 5.99 -0.52 15.71
N ALA A 61 5.07 0.32 15.26
CA ALA A 61 5.13 1.76 15.40
C ALA A 61 3.81 2.29 15.96
N VAL A 62 3.88 3.38 16.71
CA VAL A 62 2.72 4.04 17.31
C VAL A 62 2.68 5.52 16.92
N SER A 63 1.46 6.06 16.84
CA SER A 63 1.23 7.49 16.57
C SER A 63 -0.01 7.99 17.33
N SER A 64 -0.03 9.26 17.68
CA SER A 64 -1.23 9.92 18.19
C SER A 64 -2.02 10.65 17.09
N ASP A 65 -1.49 10.74 15.87
CA ASP A 65 -2.05 11.58 14.81
C ASP A 65 -1.84 11.05 13.39
N LEU A 66 -1.45 9.78 13.22
CA LEU A 66 -1.20 9.14 11.92
C LEU A 66 -0.01 9.67 11.12
N ILE A 67 0.70 10.69 11.64
CA ILE A 67 1.81 11.35 10.94
C ILE A 67 3.12 11.13 11.66
N HIS A 68 3.16 11.45 12.95
CA HIS A 68 4.35 11.28 13.77
C HIS A 68 4.40 9.87 14.34
N TRP A 69 5.12 8.99 13.64
CA TRP A 69 5.29 7.59 14.04
C TRP A 69 6.55 7.41 14.89
N LYS A 70 6.37 6.74 16.02
CA LYS A 70 7.46 6.31 16.90
C LYS A 70 7.66 4.81 16.74
N ASP A 71 8.87 4.40 16.36
CA ASP A 71 9.25 2.99 16.32
C ASP A 71 9.36 2.42 17.74
N GLU A 72 8.67 1.32 18.00
CA GLU A 72 8.69 0.58 19.27
C GLU A 72 9.50 -0.73 19.14
N GLY A 73 10.08 -0.99 17.96
CA GLY A 73 10.92 -2.17 17.69
C GLY A 73 10.11 -3.40 17.30
N ILE A 74 10.67 -4.58 17.59
CA ILE A 74 10.04 -5.86 17.26
C ILE A 74 8.98 -6.20 18.31
N PHE A 75 7.76 -6.50 17.85
CA PHE A 75 6.65 -6.90 18.71
C PHE A 75 6.39 -8.41 18.73
N LEU A 76 6.43 -9.06 17.55
CA LEU A 76 6.28 -10.51 17.43
C LEU A 76 7.47 -11.13 16.73
N GLU A 77 8.01 -12.19 17.33
CA GLU A 77 9.09 -13.00 16.77
C GLU A 77 8.62 -14.44 16.55
N PRO A 78 9.17 -15.17 15.57
CA PRO A 78 8.88 -16.60 15.39
C PRO A 78 9.56 -17.41 16.49
N ASP A 79 8.83 -17.77 17.53
CA ASP A 79 9.33 -18.45 18.73
C ASP A 79 8.54 -19.74 19.08
N ARG A 80 7.62 -20.16 18.22
CA ARG A 80 6.80 -21.35 18.39
C ARG A 80 7.01 -22.36 17.26
N PRO A 81 6.76 -23.66 17.46
CA PRO A 81 6.90 -24.65 16.40
C PRO A 81 6.04 -24.35 15.16
N PHE A 82 4.88 -23.73 15.33
CA PHE A 82 3.94 -23.42 14.25
C PHE A 82 4.24 -22.11 13.50
N ASP A 83 5.25 -21.33 13.96
CA ASP A 83 5.67 -20.09 13.29
C ASP A 83 7.20 -19.97 13.14
N ARG A 84 7.95 -21.06 13.32
CA ARG A 84 9.41 -21.04 13.38
C ARG A 84 10.12 -20.40 12.19
N ASP A 85 9.46 -20.38 11.01
CA ASP A 85 10.01 -19.80 9.77
C ASP A 85 9.37 -18.45 9.42
N GLY A 86 8.50 -17.91 10.29
CA GLY A 86 8.03 -16.55 10.19
C GLY A 86 6.64 -16.28 10.81
N VAL A 87 6.53 -15.10 11.38
CA VAL A 87 5.26 -14.44 11.71
C VAL A 87 4.83 -13.69 10.47
N TYR A 88 3.88 -14.25 9.70
CA TYR A 88 3.41 -13.69 8.43
C TYR A 88 2.28 -12.69 8.67
N SER A 89 1.73 -12.14 7.58
CA SER A 89 0.75 -11.06 7.63
C SER A 89 -0.54 -11.42 8.38
N GLY A 90 -1.22 -10.39 8.84
CA GLY A 90 -2.45 -10.49 9.61
C GLY A 90 -2.99 -9.14 10.06
N CYS A 91 -3.97 -9.13 10.93
CA CYS A 91 -4.74 -7.95 11.31
C CYS A 91 -4.88 -7.75 12.83
N ALA A 92 -5.53 -6.66 13.21
CA ALA A 92 -6.00 -6.42 14.56
C ALA A 92 -7.53 -6.33 14.62
N TRP A 93 -8.09 -6.76 15.74
CA TRP A 93 -9.41 -6.44 16.25
C TRP A 93 -9.27 -5.82 17.63
N THR A 94 -10.07 -4.80 17.96
CA THR A 94 -10.02 -4.14 19.27
C THR A 94 -11.38 -4.18 19.97
N ASP A 95 -11.36 -4.40 21.29
CA ASP A 95 -12.53 -4.30 22.16
C ASP A 95 -12.12 -3.75 23.57
N GLU A 96 -13.03 -3.80 24.54
CA GLU A 96 -12.76 -3.34 25.90
C GLU A 96 -11.65 -4.12 26.63
N ASN A 97 -11.25 -5.30 26.13
CA ASN A 97 -10.23 -6.14 26.76
C ASN A 97 -8.83 -5.86 26.23
N GLY A 98 -8.72 -5.21 25.06
CA GLY A 98 -7.44 -4.88 24.44
C GLY A 98 -7.42 -5.00 22.92
N ILE A 99 -6.24 -5.27 22.42
CA ILE A 99 -5.97 -5.49 20.99
C ILE A 99 -5.74 -6.98 20.77
N HIS A 100 -6.52 -7.57 19.88
CA HIS A 100 -6.44 -8.96 19.45
C HIS A 100 -5.77 -9.02 18.08
N LEU A 101 -4.56 -9.56 18.02
CA LEU A 101 -3.75 -9.67 16.82
C LEU A 101 -3.88 -11.08 16.23
N PHE A 102 -4.25 -11.15 14.97
CA PHE A 102 -4.34 -12.40 14.22
C PHE A 102 -3.27 -12.42 13.15
N TYR A 103 -2.52 -13.51 13.04
CA TYR A 103 -1.46 -13.63 12.03
C TYR A 103 -1.33 -15.07 11.52
N THR A 104 -0.62 -15.24 10.40
CA THR A 104 -0.29 -16.57 9.89
C THR A 104 1.11 -16.97 10.35
N GLY A 105 1.20 -18.03 11.16
CA GLY A 105 2.44 -18.71 11.47
C GLY A 105 2.87 -19.57 10.28
N ASN A 106 4.11 -19.38 9.81
CA ASN A 106 4.64 -20.11 8.65
C ASN A 106 5.74 -21.08 9.07
N VAL A 107 5.67 -22.30 8.53
CA VAL A 107 6.70 -23.32 8.66
C VAL A 107 7.05 -23.89 7.28
N LYS A 108 8.32 -24.00 6.98
CA LYS A 108 8.84 -24.70 5.82
C LYS A 108 9.75 -25.85 6.28
N GLU A 109 9.34 -27.06 5.98
CA GLU A 109 10.15 -28.23 6.30
C GLU A 109 11.42 -28.25 5.43
N GLU A 110 12.51 -28.72 6.01
CA GLU A 110 13.76 -28.89 5.26
C GLU A 110 13.64 -30.02 4.23
N GLY A 111 13.93 -29.73 2.96
CA GLY A 111 13.86 -30.71 1.88
C GLY A 111 13.66 -30.06 0.52
N ASP A 112 13.64 -30.87 -0.51
CA ASP A 112 13.32 -30.46 -1.89
C ASP A 112 11.81 -30.60 -2.12
N TYR A 113 11.06 -29.66 -1.55
CA TYR A 113 9.61 -29.64 -1.62
C TYR A 113 9.11 -28.57 -2.60
N ASP A 114 8.05 -28.88 -3.33
CA ASP A 114 7.17 -27.84 -3.88
C ASP A 114 6.27 -27.31 -2.76
N TYR A 115 6.70 -26.22 -2.12
CA TYR A 115 5.99 -25.61 -0.99
C TYR A 115 4.58 -25.10 -1.31
N ILE A 116 4.11 -25.28 -2.53
CA ILE A 116 2.72 -25.06 -2.89
C ILE A 116 1.85 -26.22 -2.37
N TYR A 117 2.35 -27.45 -2.50
CA TYR A 117 1.60 -28.68 -2.20
C TYR A 117 2.16 -29.51 -1.06
N GLU A 118 3.46 -29.36 -0.76
CA GLU A 118 4.14 -30.17 0.23
C GLU A 118 5.11 -29.35 1.10
N GLY A 119 5.44 -29.82 2.29
CA GLY A 119 6.50 -29.27 3.14
C GLY A 119 6.24 -27.88 3.70
N ARG A 120 5.01 -27.38 3.69
CA ARG A 120 4.64 -26.10 4.28
C ARG A 120 3.50 -26.29 5.30
N GLN A 121 3.59 -25.55 6.40
CA GLN A 121 2.47 -25.37 7.31
C GLN A 121 2.11 -23.89 7.39
N ALA A 122 0.83 -23.59 7.36
CA ALA A 122 0.25 -22.26 7.50
C ALA A 122 -0.80 -22.33 8.62
N ALA A 123 -0.47 -21.78 9.76
CA ALA A 123 -1.30 -21.81 10.96
C ALA A 123 -1.89 -20.42 11.23
N GLN A 124 -3.17 -20.33 11.62
CA GLN A 124 -3.73 -19.07 12.09
C GLN A 124 -3.54 -18.97 13.60
N VAL A 125 -3.09 -17.83 14.07
CA VAL A 125 -2.67 -17.63 15.46
C VAL A 125 -3.28 -16.34 16.00
N LEU A 126 -3.73 -16.38 17.26
CA LEU A 126 -4.18 -15.22 18.03
C LEU A 126 -3.13 -14.86 19.08
N VAL A 127 -2.85 -13.56 19.19
CA VAL A 127 -2.10 -12.94 20.30
C VAL A 127 -2.90 -11.79 20.85
N GLU A 128 -3.07 -11.74 22.16
CA GLU A 128 -3.77 -10.66 22.84
C GLU A 128 -2.76 -9.73 23.51
N THR A 129 -3.02 -8.43 23.47
CA THR A 129 -2.27 -7.42 24.20
C THR A 129 -3.23 -6.38 24.77
N LYS A 130 -2.92 -5.86 25.96
CA LYS A 130 -3.80 -4.88 26.61
C LYS A 130 -3.76 -3.51 25.97
N ASP A 131 -2.60 -3.11 25.46
CA ASP A 131 -2.34 -1.74 25.01
C ASP A 131 -1.26 -1.66 23.90
N GLY A 132 -0.88 -2.78 23.32
CA GLY A 132 0.19 -2.82 22.32
C GLY A 132 1.61 -2.76 22.88
N SER A 133 1.80 -2.68 24.19
CA SER A 133 3.16 -2.58 24.77
C SER A 133 3.87 -3.92 24.90
N ARG A 134 3.11 -5.00 25.04
CA ARG A 134 3.65 -6.36 25.22
C ARG A 134 2.73 -7.42 24.65
N ALA A 135 3.28 -8.32 23.87
CA ALA A 135 2.57 -9.50 23.37
C ALA A 135 2.22 -10.48 24.51
N GLY A 136 1.00 -11.00 24.48
CA GLY A 136 0.57 -12.08 25.31
C GLY A 136 0.98 -13.46 24.79
N GLU A 137 0.31 -14.52 25.25
CA GLU A 137 0.57 -15.86 24.77
C GLU A 137 0.01 -16.07 23.36
N LYS A 138 0.78 -16.77 22.52
CA LYS A 138 0.36 -17.20 21.18
C LYS A 138 -0.56 -18.39 21.25
N ARG A 139 -1.77 -18.26 20.73
CA ARG A 139 -2.77 -19.31 20.69
C ARG A 139 -3.00 -19.77 19.27
N LEU A 140 -2.72 -21.04 19.01
CA LEU A 140 -3.02 -21.69 17.73
C LEU A 140 -4.54 -21.84 17.55
N LEU A 141 -5.07 -21.40 16.40
CA LEU A 141 -6.48 -21.41 16.04
C LEU A 141 -6.80 -22.42 14.96
N LEU A 142 -6.14 -22.32 13.81
CA LEU A 142 -6.35 -23.18 12.64
C LEU A 142 -5.01 -23.67 12.10
N THR A 143 -5.04 -24.85 11.50
CA THR A 143 -3.91 -25.50 10.82
C THR A 143 -4.29 -25.92 9.40
N ASN A 144 -3.38 -26.49 8.64
CA ASN A 144 -3.67 -27.01 7.32
C ASN A 144 -4.77 -28.10 7.29
N ASP A 145 -5.02 -28.76 8.41
CA ASP A 145 -6.09 -29.79 8.51
C ASP A 145 -7.49 -29.18 8.58
N ASP A 146 -7.59 -27.92 8.95
CA ASP A 146 -8.85 -27.17 9.11
C ASP A 146 -9.30 -26.46 7.82
N TYR A 147 -8.45 -26.45 6.78
CA TYR A 147 -8.77 -25.83 5.51
C TYR A 147 -9.45 -26.80 4.53
N PRO A 148 -10.27 -26.29 3.57
CA PRO A 148 -10.87 -27.10 2.52
C PRO A 148 -9.81 -27.94 1.76
N LYS A 149 -10.10 -29.21 1.48
CA LYS A 149 -9.15 -30.15 0.88
C LYS A 149 -8.77 -29.82 -0.55
N ASP A 150 -9.47 -28.93 -1.21
CA ASP A 150 -9.16 -28.41 -2.55
C ASP A 150 -8.28 -27.16 -2.52
N CYS A 151 -7.84 -26.71 -1.33
CA CYS A 151 -6.81 -25.69 -1.18
C CYS A 151 -5.40 -26.31 -1.22
N THR A 152 -4.45 -25.54 -1.74
CA THR A 152 -3.03 -25.82 -1.57
C THR A 152 -2.57 -25.47 -0.15
N LEU A 153 -1.28 -25.56 0.15
CA LEU A 153 -0.71 -25.12 1.42
C LEU A 153 -0.58 -23.58 1.55
N HIS A 154 -1.04 -22.83 0.54
CA HIS A 154 -1.06 -21.38 0.54
C HIS A 154 -2.43 -20.88 1.05
N VAL A 155 -2.60 -20.83 2.38
CA VAL A 155 -3.73 -20.21 3.07
C VAL A 155 -3.17 -19.28 4.13
N ARG A 156 -3.46 -17.95 4.07
CA ARG A 156 -2.82 -16.94 4.94
C ARG A 156 -3.56 -15.61 5.02
N ASP A 157 -3.00 -14.68 5.77
CA ASP A 157 -3.35 -13.27 5.87
C ASP A 157 -4.76 -13.07 6.47
N PRO A 158 -4.98 -13.47 7.75
CA PRO A 158 -6.28 -13.34 8.38
C PRO A 158 -6.73 -11.88 8.51
N LYS A 159 -8.01 -11.63 8.19
CA LYS A 159 -8.71 -10.40 8.54
C LYS A 159 -9.94 -10.76 9.35
N VAL A 160 -10.09 -10.11 10.51
CA VAL A 160 -11.16 -10.40 11.48
C VAL A 160 -12.01 -9.15 11.73
N TRP A 161 -13.32 -9.34 11.81
CA TRP A 161 -14.28 -8.33 12.23
C TRP A 161 -15.43 -8.96 13.03
N LYS A 162 -16.28 -8.14 13.63
CA LYS A 162 -17.47 -8.59 14.35
C LYS A 162 -18.71 -8.00 13.71
N GLU A 163 -19.67 -8.86 13.42
CA GLU A 163 -20.97 -8.49 12.88
C GLU A 163 -22.08 -9.32 13.52
N ASN A 164 -23.21 -8.69 13.88
CA ASN A 164 -24.37 -9.38 14.48
C ASN A 164 -24.04 -10.28 15.67
N GLY A 165 -23.04 -9.90 16.47
CA GLY A 165 -22.62 -10.63 17.67
C GLY A 165 -21.70 -11.83 17.41
N ARG A 166 -21.35 -12.13 16.16
CA ARG A 166 -20.37 -13.15 15.78
C ARG A 166 -19.10 -12.52 15.22
N TYR A 167 -18.01 -13.23 15.37
CA TYR A 167 -16.74 -12.89 14.74
C TYR A 167 -16.65 -13.62 13.40
N HIS A 168 -16.10 -12.93 12.41
CA HIS A 168 -15.85 -13.44 11.07
C HIS A 168 -14.35 -13.32 10.78
N MET A 169 -13.79 -14.31 10.10
CA MET A 169 -12.41 -14.29 9.62
C MET A 169 -12.39 -14.64 8.15
N VAL A 170 -11.66 -13.86 7.37
CA VAL A 170 -11.30 -14.24 5.99
C VAL A 170 -9.82 -14.55 5.89
N LEU A 171 -9.49 -15.52 5.02
CA LEU A 171 -8.14 -15.97 4.72
C LEU A 171 -7.94 -15.96 3.21
N GLY A 172 -6.82 -15.42 2.73
CA GLY A 172 -6.41 -15.57 1.34
C GLY A 172 -5.99 -17.01 1.05
N ALA A 173 -6.37 -17.53 -0.13
CA ALA A 173 -6.12 -18.91 -0.49
C ALA A 173 -5.76 -19.09 -1.97
N ARG A 174 -4.95 -20.13 -2.27
CA ARG A 174 -4.74 -20.72 -3.58
C ARG A 174 -5.38 -22.09 -3.63
N LYS A 175 -6.26 -22.32 -4.60
CA LYS A 175 -6.91 -23.60 -4.83
C LYS A 175 -6.01 -24.53 -5.63
N ASN A 176 -6.20 -25.85 -5.53
CA ASN A 176 -5.51 -26.84 -6.35
C ASN A 176 -5.77 -26.68 -7.86
N SER A 177 -6.81 -25.95 -8.22
CA SER A 177 -7.17 -25.58 -9.60
C SER A 177 -6.43 -24.36 -10.13
N ASP A 178 -5.44 -23.82 -9.39
CA ASP A 178 -4.78 -22.53 -9.68
C ASP A 178 -5.76 -21.35 -9.77
N GLN A 179 -6.71 -21.33 -8.86
CA GLN A 179 -7.67 -20.25 -8.69
C GLN A 179 -7.51 -19.62 -7.32
N GLY A 180 -7.44 -18.28 -7.27
CA GLY A 180 -7.48 -17.52 -6.04
C GLY A 180 -8.87 -17.55 -5.39
N ALA A 181 -8.90 -17.57 -4.07
CA ALA A 181 -10.13 -17.53 -3.28
C ALA A 181 -9.89 -16.84 -1.93
N VAL A 182 -10.98 -16.45 -1.28
CA VAL A 182 -11.00 -16.01 0.12
C VAL A 182 -11.89 -16.97 0.90
N LEU A 183 -11.32 -17.66 1.87
CA LEU A 183 -12.04 -18.57 2.76
C LEU A 183 -12.71 -17.77 3.88
N LEU A 184 -13.95 -18.08 4.22
CA LEU A 184 -14.72 -17.43 5.28
C LEU A 184 -14.95 -18.40 6.43
N TYR A 185 -14.67 -17.95 7.65
CA TYR A 185 -14.88 -18.64 8.92
C TYR A 185 -15.68 -17.77 9.87
N ASP A 186 -16.46 -18.42 10.73
CA ASP A 186 -17.26 -17.81 11.80
C ASP A 186 -16.82 -18.30 13.17
N SER A 187 -16.92 -17.42 14.18
CA SER A 187 -16.65 -17.76 15.58
C SER A 187 -17.59 -17.03 16.53
N ALA A 188 -17.89 -17.66 17.68
CA ALA A 188 -18.57 -17.02 18.80
C ALA A 188 -17.60 -16.40 19.82
N ASP A 189 -16.32 -16.83 19.83
CA ASP A 189 -15.35 -16.58 20.91
C ASP A 189 -13.94 -16.19 20.45
N MET A 190 -13.72 -16.01 19.14
CA MET A 190 -12.41 -15.77 18.48
C MET A 190 -11.41 -16.93 18.60
N VAL A 191 -11.79 -18.05 19.18
CA VAL A 191 -10.91 -19.20 19.44
C VAL A 191 -11.33 -20.42 18.63
N THR A 192 -12.60 -20.71 18.60
CA THR A 192 -13.17 -21.83 17.83
C THR A 192 -13.77 -21.30 16.54
N TRP A 193 -13.24 -21.73 15.41
CA TRP A 193 -13.62 -21.24 14.09
C TRP A 193 -14.24 -22.33 13.24
N GLU A 194 -15.37 -22.04 12.62
CA GLU A 194 -16.11 -22.92 11.74
C GLU A 194 -16.05 -22.39 10.30
N TYR A 195 -15.68 -23.26 9.35
CA TYR A 195 -15.69 -22.90 7.93
C TYR A 195 -17.12 -22.70 7.43
N VAL A 196 -17.39 -21.54 6.82
CA VAL A 196 -18.71 -21.16 6.30
C VAL A 196 -18.79 -21.32 4.78
N GLY A 197 -17.68 -21.06 4.07
CA GLY A 197 -17.62 -21.09 2.62
C GLY A 197 -16.53 -20.18 2.08
N GLU A 198 -16.63 -19.82 0.81
CA GLU A 198 -15.60 -19.01 0.15
C GLU A 198 -16.18 -17.93 -0.75
N MET A 199 -15.37 -16.91 -1.00
CA MET A 199 -15.57 -15.91 -2.05
C MET A 199 -14.55 -16.19 -3.14
N THR A 200 -15.01 -16.35 -4.38
CA THR A 200 -14.15 -16.62 -5.55
C THR A 200 -14.84 -16.14 -6.82
N THR A 201 -14.20 -16.27 -7.97
CA THR A 201 -14.78 -15.91 -9.26
C THR A 201 -15.26 -17.15 -10.03
N LYS A 202 -16.18 -16.95 -10.97
CA LYS A 202 -16.65 -18.03 -11.84
C LYS A 202 -15.53 -18.60 -12.73
N ASN A 203 -14.66 -17.73 -13.24
CA ASN A 203 -13.49 -18.08 -14.02
C ASN A 203 -12.23 -17.69 -13.26
N PRO A 204 -11.08 -18.32 -13.45
CA PRO A 204 -9.86 -17.97 -12.74
C PRO A 204 -9.52 -16.47 -12.87
N PHE A 205 -9.27 -15.84 -11.72
CA PHE A 205 -8.81 -14.46 -11.62
C PHE A 205 -7.57 -14.41 -10.72
N GLY A 206 -6.41 -14.74 -11.35
CA GLY A 206 -5.19 -15.03 -10.63
C GLY A 206 -5.21 -16.37 -9.92
N TYR A 207 -4.02 -16.89 -9.57
CA TYR A 207 -3.89 -18.20 -8.93
C TYR A 207 -3.92 -18.13 -7.39
N MET A 208 -3.66 -16.97 -6.80
CA MET A 208 -3.66 -16.71 -5.36
C MET A 208 -4.24 -15.34 -5.08
N TRP A 209 -5.03 -15.23 -4.03
CA TRP A 209 -5.49 -13.95 -3.48
C TRP A 209 -4.87 -13.77 -2.09
N GLU A 210 -3.98 -12.79 -1.95
CA GLU A 210 -3.35 -12.44 -0.69
C GLU A 210 -4.05 -11.27 -0.01
N CYS A 211 -3.77 -11.08 1.28
CA CYS A 211 -4.15 -9.93 2.09
C CYS A 211 -5.64 -9.53 1.93
N PRO A 212 -6.59 -10.44 2.10
CA PRO A 212 -8.00 -10.10 2.00
C PRO A 212 -8.40 -9.11 3.10
N ASP A 213 -9.21 -8.12 2.74
CA ASP A 213 -9.81 -7.17 3.68
C ASP A 213 -11.28 -6.95 3.31
N CYS A 214 -12.19 -7.30 4.22
CA CYS A 214 -13.64 -7.10 4.05
C CYS A 214 -14.11 -5.92 4.88
N PHE A 215 -14.87 -5.01 4.25
CA PHE A 215 -15.41 -3.85 4.94
C PHE A 215 -16.66 -3.30 4.26
N GLU A 216 -17.41 -2.52 5.01
CA GLU A 216 -18.58 -1.80 4.53
C GLU A 216 -18.35 -0.30 4.62
N MET A 217 -18.91 0.45 3.67
CA MET A 217 -18.97 1.90 3.66
C MET A 217 -20.33 2.32 3.14
N GLU A 218 -21.04 3.15 3.91
CA GLU A 218 -22.44 3.52 3.64
C GLU A 218 -23.30 2.24 3.52
N ASP A 219 -23.87 1.99 2.36
CA ASP A 219 -24.69 0.81 2.04
C ASP A 219 -24.00 -0.18 1.08
N ALA A 220 -22.69 0.00 0.84
CA ALA A 220 -21.89 -0.84 -0.03
C ALA A 220 -20.87 -1.70 0.73
N ALA A 221 -20.72 -2.95 0.30
CA ALA A 221 -19.78 -3.91 0.84
C ALA A 221 -18.63 -4.18 -0.14
N PHE A 222 -17.42 -4.32 0.38
CA PHE A 222 -16.20 -4.45 -0.41
C PHE A 222 -15.34 -5.62 0.06
N LEU A 223 -14.68 -6.25 -0.89
CA LEU A 223 -13.57 -7.17 -0.67
C LEU A 223 -12.33 -6.58 -1.37
N SER A 224 -11.31 -6.24 -0.59
CA SER A 224 -9.96 -5.94 -1.07
C SER A 224 -9.15 -7.21 -1.14
N ILE A 225 -8.40 -7.41 -2.21
CA ILE A 225 -7.52 -8.57 -2.42
C ILE A 225 -6.26 -8.17 -3.20
N CYS A 226 -5.23 -8.99 -3.07
CA CYS A 226 -4.00 -8.89 -3.85
C CYS A 226 -3.86 -10.12 -4.76
N PRO A 227 -4.46 -10.11 -5.98
CA PRO A 227 -4.39 -11.25 -6.88
C PRO A 227 -3.02 -11.36 -7.54
N GLN A 228 -2.48 -12.59 -7.55
CA GLN A 228 -1.25 -12.94 -8.23
C GLN A 228 -1.54 -13.65 -9.56
N GLY A 229 -0.75 -13.36 -10.60
CA GLY A 229 -0.81 -14.04 -11.88
C GLY A 229 -1.82 -13.47 -12.87
N LEU A 230 -2.26 -12.24 -12.70
CA LEU A 230 -3.08 -11.56 -13.71
C LEU A 230 -2.23 -11.15 -14.92
N PRO A 231 -2.78 -11.26 -16.15
CA PRO A 231 -2.06 -10.83 -17.34
C PRO A 231 -1.87 -9.30 -17.33
N ARG A 232 -0.64 -8.87 -17.68
CA ARG A 232 -0.30 -7.45 -17.79
C ARG A 232 -1.07 -6.79 -18.93
N GLY A 233 -1.69 -5.64 -18.67
CA GLY A 233 -2.36 -4.78 -19.64
C GLY A 233 -1.67 -3.42 -19.80
N GLU A 234 -2.19 -2.59 -20.70
CA GLU A 234 -1.64 -1.26 -20.96
C GLU A 234 -1.99 -0.26 -19.84
N PHE A 235 -3.22 -0.34 -19.32
CA PHE A 235 -3.77 0.58 -18.30
C PHE A 235 -4.15 -0.13 -17.00
N GLN A 236 -4.06 -1.47 -16.98
CA GLN A 236 -4.41 -2.32 -15.86
C GLN A 236 -3.35 -3.40 -15.67
N ASN A 237 -3.21 -3.86 -14.43
CA ASN A 237 -2.30 -4.97 -14.09
C ASN A 237 -0.87 -4.72 -14.59
N GLN A 238 -0.37 -3.49 -14.44
CA GLN A 238 0.93 -3.10 -14.97
C GLN A 238 2.10 -3.56 -14.09
N ASN A 239 1.84 -3.99 -12.87
CA ASN A 239 2.82 -4.53 -11.93
C ASN A 239 2.90 -6.06 -12.02
N VAL A 240 3.89 -6.68 -11.38
CA VAL A 240 4.02 -8.15 -11.30
C VAL A 240 2.80 -8.77 -10.61
N TYR A 241 2.32 -8.15 -9.53
CA TYR A 241 1.09 -8.49 -8.83
C TYR A 241 0.28 -7.21 -8.57
N GLN A 242 -1.00 -7.36 -8.33
CA GLN A 242 -1.94 -6.25 -8.16
C GLN A 242 -2.54 -6.21 -6.76
N SER A 243 -3.04 -5.04 -6.40
CA SER A 243 -3.90 -4.81 -5.23
C SER A 243 -5.13 -4.05 -5.66
N GLY A 244 -6.30 -4.47 -5.27
CA GLY A 244 -7.53 -3.79 -5.64
C GLY A 244 -8.73 -4.31 -4.86
N TYR A 245 -9.91 -3.86 -5.24
CA TYR A 245 -11.15 -4.22 -4.57
C TYR A 245 -12.26 -4.56 -5.56
N VAL A 246 -13.24 -5.31 -5.08
CA VAL A 246 -14.50 -5.61 -5.77
C VAL A 246 -15.68 -5.31 -4.84
N HIS A 247 -16.85 -5.00 -5.42
CA HIS A 247 -18.10 -4.92 -4.69
C HIS A 247 -18.62 -6.31 -4.35
N LEU A 248 -19.15 -6.47 -3.12
CA LEU A 248 -19.84 -7.66 -2.66
C LEU A 248 -21.34 -7.43 -2.66
N LYS A 249 -22.10 -8.29 -3.34
CA LYS A 249 -23.56 -8.17 -3.47
C LYS A 249 -24.32 -8.70 -2.27
N GLU A 250 -23.76 -9.72 -1.60
CA GLU A 250 -24.40 -10.44 -0.50
C GLU A 250 -23.90 -9.98 0.90
N GLY A 251 -23.09 -8.88 0.94
CA GLY A 251 -22.42 -8.41 2.16
C GLY A 251 -21.08 -9.10 2.43
N ILE A 252 -20.40 -8.68 3.51
CA ILE A 252 -19.02 -9.11 3.81
C ILE A 252 -18.93 -10.48 4.49
N ALA A 253 -20.00 -10.95 5.12
CA ALA A 253 -20.02 -12.17 5.93
C ALA A 253 -20.70 -13.37 5.22
N LYS A 254 -20.75 -13.36 3.88
CA LYS A 254 -21.39 -14.45 3.11
C LYS A 254 -20.50 -14.95 1.98
N PRO A 255 -20.44 -16.28 1.80
CA PRO A 255 -19.85 -16.89 0.62
C PRO A 255 -20.55 -16.42 -0.65
N GLN A 256 -19.79 -16.05 -1.67
CA GLN A 256 -20.37 -15.59 -2.94
C GLN A 256 -19.39 -15.68 -4.11
N ILE A 257 -19.94 -15.68 -5.32
CA ILE A 257 -19.17 -15.50 -6.55
C ILE A 257 -19.04 -13.99 -6.81
N VAL A 258 -17.80 -13.50 -6.86
CA VAL A 258 -17.49 -12.10 -7.15
C VAL A 258 -17.25 -11.89 -8.65
N GLU A 259 -17.47 -10.67 -9.13
CA GLU A 259 -17.30 -10.31 -10.54
C GLU A 259 -15.88 -9.79 -10.77
N ALA A 260 -15.02 -10.57 -11.43
CA ALA A 260 -13.64 -10.21 -11.73
C ALA A 260 -13.54 -8.92 -12.57
N GLU A 261 -14.49 -8.69 -13.45
CA GLU A 261 -14.56 -7.52 -14.33
C GLU A 261 -14.79 -6.21 -13.56
N ALA A 262 -15.29 -6.30 -12.32
CA ALA A 262 -15.49 -5.15 -11.44
C ALA A 262 -14.25 -4.85 -10.57
N PHE A 263 -13.15 -5.60 -10.72
CA PHE A 263 -11.92 -5.36 -9.98
C PHE A 263 -11.34 -3.99 -10.30
N THR A 264 -11.16 -3.18 -9.28
CA THR A 264 -10.58 -1.84 -9.36
C THR A 264 -9.28 -1.81 -8.57
N GLU A 265 -8.16 -1.49 -9.24
CA GLU A 265 -6.87 -1.37 -8.55
C GLU A 265 -6.87 -0.18 -7.59
N TRP A 266 -6.32 -0.37 -6.39
CA TRP A 266 -6.13 0.69 -5.41
C TRP A 266 -5.14 1.76 -5.89
N ASP A 267 -4.10 1.34 -6.60
CA ASP A 267 -3.00 2.22 -7.00
C ASP A 267 -2.47 1.81 -8.37
N LYS A 268 -2.20 2.79 -9.22
CA LYS A 268 -1.70 2.62 -10.58
C LYS A 268 -0.19 2.85 -10.69
N GLY A 269 0.47 3.16 -9.58
CA GLY A 269 1.91 3.44 -9.53
C GLY A 269 2.77 2.18 -9.58
N PHE A 270 4.05 2.37 -9.28
CA PHE A 270 5.04 1.29 -9.34
C PHE A 270 5.15 0.50 -8.04
N ASP A 271 4.85 1.14 -6.91
CA ASP A 271 5.18 0.63 -5.58
C ASP A 271 3.96 0.71 -4.66
N PHE A 272 3.07 -0.29 -4.78
CA PHE A 272 1.92 -0.42 -3.90
C PHE A 272 1.45 -1.87 -3.84
N TYR A 273 1.38 -2.44 -2.62
CA TYR A 273 0.91 -3.81 -2.41
C TYR A 273 0.35 -4.01 -0.99
N ALA A 274 -0.32 -5.12 -0.76
CA ALA A 274 -0.78 -5.60 0.54
C ALA A 274 -1.47 -4.53 1.43
N PRO A 275 -2.38 -3.69 0.90
CA PRO A 275 -3.05 -2.69 1.71
C PRO A 275 -3.93 -3.35 2.76
N GLN A 276 -4.01 -2.71 3.93
CA GLN A 276 -5.00 -3.00 4.95
C GLN A 276 -5.78 -1.75 5.33
N THR A 277 -7.04 -1.94 5.72
CA THR A 277 -7.87 -0.86 6.24
C THR A 277 -8.28 -1.12 7.69
N PHE A 278 -8.54 -0.05 8.42
CA PHE A 278 -9.18 -0.10 9.73
C PHE A 278 -10.10 1.10 9.91
N THR A 279 -11.04 1.00 10.83
CA THR A 279 -11.87 2.13 11.23
C THR A 279 -11.27 2.73 12.51
N ASP A 280 -11.00 4.04 12.49
CA ASP A 280 -10.51 4.74 13.67
C ASP A 280 -11.64 5.11 14.65
N GLU A 281 -11.29 5.63 15.82
CA GLU A 281 -12.26 6.04 16.86
C GLU A 281 -13.15 7.21 16.44
N GLN A 282 -12.84 7.89 15.33
CA GLN A 282 -13.66 8.94 14.72
C GLN A 282 -14.61 8.41 13.64
N GLY A 283 -14.55 7.10 13.35
CA GLY A 283 -15.34 6.45 12.33
C GLY A 283 -14.79 6.58 10.91
N ARG A 284 -13.58 7.12 10.73
CA ARG A 284 -12.92 7.18 9.43
C ARG A 284 -12.35 5.83 9.04
N ARG A 285 -12.46 5.46 7.78
CA ARG A 285 -11.75 4.30 7.26
C ARG A 285 -10.39 4.71 6.71
N ILE A 286 -9.35 4.20 7.33
CA ILE A 286 -7.95 4.50 7.00
C ILE A 286 -7.33 3.31 6.29
N LEU A 287 -6.66 3.56 5.17
CA LEU A 287 -5.89 2.59 4.41
C LEU A 287 -4.41 2.92 4.51
N ILE A 288 -3.60 1.89 4.72
CA ILE A 288 -2.14 1.95 4.60
C ILE A 288 -1.71 0.76 3.74
N GLY A 289 -0.82 0.99 2.77
CA GLY A 289 -0.25 -0.06 1.92
C GLY A 289 1.26 -0.17 2.07
N TRP A 290 1.84 -1.24 1.58
CA TRP A 290 3.27 -1.39 1.42
C TRP A 290 3.72 -0.62 0.17
N MET A 291 4.62 0.34 0.33
CA MET A 291 5.30 1.03 -0.77
C MET A 291 6.45 0.16 -1.29
N GLY A 292 6.07 -0.88 -1.99
CA GLY A 292 6.91 -1.91 -2.56
C GLY A 292 6.07 -2.96 -3.27
N LEU A 293 6.71 -4.01 -3.75
CA LEU A 293 6.09 -5.15 -4.40
C LEU A 293 6.92 -6.40 -4.13
N PRO A 294 6.33 -7.58 -4.01
CA PRO A 294 7.07 -8.82 -4.05
C PRO A 294 7.61 -9.10 -5.46
N ASP A 295 8.69 -9.84 -5.56
CA ASP A 295 9.25 -10.41 -6.81
C ASP A 295 9.62 -9.40 -7.92
N ILE A 296 9.96 -8.16 -7.55
CA ILE A 296 10.32 -7.08 -8.49
C ILE A 296 11.77 -7.13 -9.00
N GLU A 297 12.61 -7.99 -8.49
CA GLU A 297 14.06 -8.00 -8.76
C GLU A 297 14.44 -8.08 -10.25
N GLY A 298 13.55 -8.63 -11.08
CA GLY A 298 13.71 -8.65 -12.53
C GLY A 298 13.30 -7.37 -13.25
N GLU A 299 12.63 -6.43 -12.58
CA GLU A 299 12.09 -5.20 -13.18
C GLU A 299 12.88 -3.96 -12.74
N TYR A 300 13.09 -3.80 -11.44
CA TYR A 300 13.81 -2.65 -10.88
C TYR A 300 14.36 -2.97 -9.48
N SER A 301 15.24 -2.09 -8.98
CA SER A 301 15.88 -2.22 -7.67
C SER A 301 15.73 -0.95 -6.84
N ASN A 302 15.97 -1.07 -5.54
CA ASN A 302 15.95 0.07 -4.62
C ASN A 302 17.37 0.38 -4.13
N PRO A 303 17.93 1.55 -4.46
CA PRO A 303 19.26 1.96 -4.01
C PRO A 303 19.45 1.93 -2.49
N THR A 304 18.38 2.12 -1.71
CA THR A 304 18.37 2.08 -0.23
C THR A 304 18.84 0.75 0.37
N VAL A 305 18.87 -0.32 -0.42
CA VAL A 305 19.51 -1.60 0.00
C VAL A 305 20.99 -1.37 0.33
N GLY A 306 21.67 -0.50 -0.42
CA GLY A 306 23.06 -0.11 -0.15
C GLY A 306 23.24 0.67 1.15
N ASP A 307 22.18 1.37 1.60
CA ASP A 307 22.11 2.12 2.86
C ASP A 307 21.61 1.24 4.04
N GLY A 308 21.39 -0.06 3.77
CA GLY A 308 21.03 -1.05 4.80
C GLY A 308 19.56 -1.13 5.16
N TRP A 309 18.65 -0.53 4.35
CA TRP A 309 17.20 -0.61 4.55
C TRP A 309 16.44 -0.66 3.23
N GLN A 310 15.20 -1.14 3.26
CA GLN A 310 14.36 -1.18 2.07
C GLN A 310 12.87 -1.08 2.42
N HIS A 311 12.14 -0.37 1.56
CA HIS A 311 10.70 -0.14 1.57
C HIS A 311 10.21 0.85 2.64
N ALA A 312 8.92 1.09 2.61
CA ALA A 312 8.17 1.96 3.50
C ALA A 312 6.71 1.55 3.52
N LEU A 313 5.93 2.05 4.47
CA LEU A 313 4.49 2.11 4.33
C LEU A 313 4.09 3.40 3.58
N THR A 314 2.97 3.38 2.85
CA THR A 314 2.39 4.60 2.26
C THR A 314 1.96 5.56 3.35
N LEU A 315 1.76 6.82 3.01
CA LEU A 315 1.03 7.74 3.89
C LEU A 315 -0.36 7.14 4.21
N PRO A 316 -0.86 7.33 5.43
CA PRO A 316 -2.23 6.95 5.75
C PRO A 316 -3.22 7.70 4.88
N ARG A 317 -4.18 6.96 4.30
CA ARG A 317 -5.19 7.48 3.38
C ARG A 317 -6.57 7.27 3.97
N GLU A 318 -7.35 8.34 4.07
CA GLU A 318 -8.77 8.24 4.36
C GLU A 318 -9.51 7.77 3.10
N ILE A 319 -10.35 6.74 3.26
CA ILE A 319 -11.19 6.22 2.19
C ILE A 319 -12.57 6.82 2.31
N THR A 320 -13.10 7.31 1.21
CA THR A 320 -14.51 7.74 1.07
C THR A 320 -15.18 6.98 -0.07
N TYR A 321 -16.50 6.86 -0.01
CA TYR A 321 -17.28 6.25 -1.08
C TYR A 321 -18.08 7.34 -1.81
N GLU A 322 -17.74 7.60 -3.05
CA GLU A 322 -18.28 8.72 -3.82
C GLU A 322 -18.64 8.28 -5.24
N ALA A 323 -19.84 8.58 -5.67
CA ALA A 323 -20.33 8.28 -7.04
C ALA A 323 -20.06 6.82 -7.47
N GLY A 324 -20.22 5.84 -6.56
CA GLY A 324 -20.10 4.43 -6.85
C GLY A 324 -18.65 3.90 -6.87
N ARG A 325 -17.66 4.67 -6.36
CA ARG A 325 -16.25 4.26 -6.27
C ARG A 325 -15.63 4.69 -4.94
N LEU A 326 -14.59 3.97 -4.55
CA LEU A 326 -13.76 4.37 -3.43
C LEU A 326 -12.73 5.42 -3.87
N CYS A 327 -12.64 6.50 -3.11
CA CYS A 327 -11.65 7.57 -3.28
C CYS A 327 -10.67 7.55 -2.10
N GLN A 328 -9.41 7.86 -2.35
CA GLN A 328 -8.33 7.84 -1.37
C GLN A 328 -7.76 9.24 -1.22
N ARG A 329 -7.70 9.76 -0.01
CA ARG A 329 -7.08 11.06 0.27
C ARG A 329 -6.07 10.91 1.40
N PRO A 330 -4.89 11.54 1.31
CA PRO A 330 -4.01 11.61 2.48
C PRO A 330 -4.78 12.20 3.65
N VAL A 331 -4.58 11.64 4.84
CA VAL A 331 -5.28 12.11 6.05
C VAL A 331 -5.11 13.62 6.25
N GLU A 332 -6.15 14.29 6.74
CA GLU A 332 -6.18 15.75 6.91
C GLU A 332 -5.07 16.28 7.83
N GLU A 333 -4.62 15.46 8.76
CA GLU A 333 -3.53 15.74 9.67
C GLU A 333 -2.23 16.14 8.95
N LEU A 334 -1.98 15.61 7.75
CA LEU A 334 -0.81 15.94 6.95
C LEU A 334 -0.72 17.45 6.62
N LYS A 335 -1.86 18.13 6.49
CA LYS A 335 -1.89 19.58 6.23
C LYS A 335 -1.25 20.41 7.35
N ARG A 336 -1.11 19.86 8.56
CA ARG A 336 -0.42 20.53 9.68
C ARG A 336 1.08 20.73 9.42
N LEU A 337 1.65 19.90 8.53
CA LEU A 337 3.06 20.01 8.12
C LEU A 337 3.32 21.11 7.10
N ARG A 338 2.26 21.66 6.46
CA ARG A 338 2.38 22.69 5.42
C ARG A 338 3.01 23.98 5.96
N ARG A 339 4.01 24.48 5.24
CA ARG A 339 4.70 25.74 5.47
C ARG A 339 4.84 26.51 4.17
N ASN A 340 5.00 27.81 4.25
CA ASN A 340 5.39 28.66 3.13
C ASN A 340 4.50 28.50 1.88
N GLU A 341 3.18 28.62 2.03
CA GLU A 341 2.25 28.55 0.90
C GLU A 341 2.66 29.53 -0.23
N ARG A 342 2.71 29.02 -1.45
CA ARG A 342 3.00 29.78 -2.66
C ARG A 342 2.00 29.47 -3.75
N GLU A 343 1.46 30.50 -4.40
CA GLU A 343 0.73 30.34 -5.66
C GLU A 343 1.73 30.42 -6.81
N VAL A 344 1.74 29.43 -7.68
CA VAL A 344 2.71 29.26 -8.77
C VAL A 344 2.00 29.46 -10.11
N LYS A 345 2.65 30.15 -11.05
CA LYS A 345 2.11 30.31 -12.41
C LYS A 345 2.51 29.13 -13.28
N THR A 346 1.64 28.78 -14.22
CA THR A 346 1.93 27.77 -15.25
C THR A 346 3.25 28.10 -15.97
N GLY A 347 4.09 27.09 -16.19
CA GLY A 347 5.40 27.22 -16.82
C GLY A 347 6.52 27.79 -15.92
N GLU A 348 6.22 28.25 -14.71
CA GLU A 348 7.21 28.76 -13.78
C GLU A 348 7.97 27.60 -13.09
N THR A 349 9.28 27.79 -12.93
CA THR A 349 10.12 26.82 -12.19
C THR A 349 10.13 27.16 -10.72
N SER A 350 9.67 26.23 -9.87
CA SER A 350 9.81 26.31 -8.42
C SER A 350 11.02 25.49 -7.96
N VAL A 351 11.83 26.05 -7.07
CA VAL A 351 12.98 25.39 -6.46
C VAL A 351 12.70 25.15 -4.98
N LEU A 352 12.91 23.92 -4.51
CA LEU A 352 12.59 23.43 -3.18
C LEU A 352 13.84 22.81 -2.57
N SER A 353 14.28 23.36 -1.45
CA SER A 353 15.60 23.06 -0.86
C SER A 353 15.66 21.74 -0.10
N GLU A 354 14.53 21.25 0.44
CA GLU A 354 14.52 20.09 1.33
C GLU A 354 14.01 18.78 0.69
N GLY A 355 13.49 18.85 -0.54
CA GLY A 355 13.00 17.68 -1.26
C GLY A 355 11.69 17.08 -0.72
N ILE A 356 11.07 17.70 0.30
CA ILE A 356 9.76 17.32 0.84
C ILE A 356 8.77 18.47 0.68
N TYR A 357 7.69 18.24 -0.07
CA TYR A 357 6.73 19.29 -0.39
C TYR A 357 5.41 18.72 -0.90
N GLU A 358 4.42 19.57 -0.93
CA GLU A 358 3.11 19.26 -1.47
C GLU A 358 2.73 20.22 -2.58
N VAL A 359 2.08 19.68 -3.63
CA VAL A 359 1.49 20.44 -4.73
C VAL A 359 0.01 20.12 -4.82
N GLU A 360 -0.81 21.14 -4.91
CA GLU A 360 -2.22 21.02 -5.30
C GLU A 360 -2.47 21.80 -6.59
N ILE A 361 -3.09 21.15 -7.57
CA ILE A 361 -3.54 21.74 -8.82
C ILE A 361 -5.05 21.54 -8.87
N ASP A 362 -5.81 22.62 -8.80
CA ASP A 362 -7.26 22.57 -8.83
C ASP A 362 -7.84 23.48 -9.92
N LYS A 363 -9.16 23.38 -10.17
CA LYS A 363 -9.87 24.15 -11.19
C LYS A 363 -9.31 23.97 -12.60
N ILE A 364 -8.91 22.74 -12.92
CA ILE A 364 -8.36 22.44 -14.23
C ILE A 364 -9.47 22.49 -15.28
N GLU A 365 -9.37 23.40 -16.24
CA GLU A 365 -10.29 23.53 -17.37
C GLU A 365 -9.60 23.07 -18.67
N ILE A 366 -9.82 21.83 -19.09
CA ILE A 366 -9.28 21.30 -20.34
C ILE A 366 -10.32 21.45 -21.45
N ASN A 367 -10.04 22.32 -22.42
CA ASN A 367 -10.85 22.49 -23.61
C ASN A 367 -10.55 21.39 -24.65
N GLN A 368 -11.34 20.33 -24.68
CA GLN A 368 -11.20 19.26 -25.69
C GLN A 368 -11.22 19.76 -27.16
N LYS A 369 -11.77 20.95 -27.42
CA LYS A 369 -11.81 21.54 -28.77
C LYS A 369 -10.49 22.18 -29.19
N GLU A 370 -9.66 22.65 -28.28
CA GLU A 370 -8.35 23.29 -28.58
C GLU A 370 -7.25 22.27 -28.85
N ILE A 371 -7.39 21.04 -28.38
CA ILE A 371 -6.45 19.95 -28.61
C ILE A 371 -6.34 19.59 -30.09
N ASN A 372 -7.42 19.74 -30.87
CA ASN A 372 -7.46 19.41 -32.28
C ASN A 372 -6.90 20.48 -33.23
N GLN A 373 -6.45 21.65 -32.73
CA GLN A 373 -5.98 22.78 -33.53
C GLN A 373 -4.61 23.33 -33.18
N LYS A 374 -3.99 22.93 -32.08
CA LYS A 374 -2.60 23.34 -31.77
C LYS A 374 -1.63 22.30 -32.32
N ASP A 375 -1.14 22.64 -33.47
CA ASP A 375 0.14 22.28 -34.09
C ASP A 375 0.77 20.91 -33.87
N ILE A 376 0.65 20.10 -34.90
CA ILE A 376 1.40 18.88 -35.18
C ILE A 376 2.94 19.11 -35.21
N ASN A 377 3.43 20.33 -35.01
CA ASN A 377 4.85 20.70 -35.20
C ASN A 377 5.55 21.42 -34.04
N GLN A 378 4.96 21.61 -32.88
CA GLN A 378 5.64 22.26 -31.76
C GLN A 378 6.06 21.23 -30.69
N LYS A 379 7.37 20.94 -30.64
CA LYS A 379 7.99 20.31 -29.46
C LYS A 379 8.01 21.33 -28.33
N ASP A 380 7.57 20.91 -27.13
CA ASP A 380 7.68 21.75 -25.94
C ASP A 380 9.14 21.99 -25.52
N ILE A 381 9.34 22.72 -24.41
CA ILE A 381 10.63 23.18 -23.88
C ILE A 381 11.64 22.02 -23.72
N ASN A 382 11.20 20.75 -23.66
CA ASN A 382 12.05 19.56 -23.50
C ASN A 382 12.04 18.63 -24.72
N GLY A 383 11.42 19.02 -25.84
CA GLY A 383 11.33 18.23 -27.06
C GLY A 383 10.32 17.06 -26.98
N MET A 384 9.40 17.11 -26.03
CA MET A 384 8.31 16.14 -25.85
C MET A 384 7.07 16.59 -26.65
N GLU A 385 6.14 15.64 -26.86
CA GLU A 385 4.84 15.97 -27.47
C GLU A 385 3.98 16.83 -26.53
N PRO A 386 3.16 17.75 -27.06
CA PRO A 386 2.26 18.57 -26.26
C PRO A 386 1.32 17.72 -25.39
N ALA A 387 1.11 18.14 -24.14
CA ALA A 387 0.16 17.57 -23.20
C ALA A 387 -0.79 18.65 -22.68
N SER A 388 -1.99 18.25 -22.22
CA SER A 388 -2.98 19.18 -21.67
C SER A 388 -2.60 19.64 -20.25
N CYS A 389 -1.88 18.80 -19.50
CA CYS A 389 -1.28 19.12 -18.22
C CYS A 389 0.02 18.33 -18.09
N ARG A 390 1.11 18.98 -17.74
CA ARG A 390 2.42 18.34 -17.53
C ARG A 390 3.11 18.87 -16.29
N ILE A 391 3.65 17.97 -15.49
CA ILE A 391 4.42 18.28 -14.29
C ILE A 391 5.77 17.57 -14.42
N CYS A 392 6.85 18.34 -14.37
CA CYS A 392 8.22 17.82 -14.47
C CYS A 392 8.98 18.04 -13.16
N PHE A 393 9.57 16.98 -12.63
CA PHE A 393 10.44 17.01 -11.46
C PHE A 393 11.88 16.75 -11.90
N ASN A 394 12.79 17.69 -11.64
CA ASN A 394 14.24 17.63 -11.92
C ASN A 394 14.62 17.22 -13.37
N GLN A 395 13.71 17.24 -14.32
CA GLN A 395 13.85 16.62 -15.64
C GLN A 395 14.02 15.09 -15.60
N ASP A 396 13.62 14.46 -14.52
CA ASP A 396 13.80 13.05 -14.23
C ASP A 396 12.48 12.27 -14.28
N LEU A 397 11.45 12.82 -13.61
CA LEU A 397 10.11 12.27 -13.49
C LEU A 397 9.11 13.24 -14.10
N VAL A 398 8.20 12.71 -14.91
CA VAL A 398 7.14 13.47 -15.58
C VAL A 398 5.79 12.83 -15.30
N LEU A 399 4.86 13.67 -14.90
CA LEU A 399 3.43 13.35 -14.90
C LEU A 399 2.79 14.08 -16.10
N ASP A 400 2.09 13.35 -16.94
CA ASP A 400 1.40 13.88 -18.13
C ASP A 400 -0.08 13.48 -18.11
N TYR A 401 -0.94 14.42 -18.51
CA TYR A 401 -2.29 14.11 -18.96
C TYR A 401 -2.45 14.51 -20.43
N LYS A 402 -2.75 13.53 -21.27
CA LYS A 402 -2.95 13.71 -22.70
C LYS A 402 -4.01 12.74 -23.23
N ASP A 403 -4.98 13.24 -24.01
CA ASP A 403 -5.99 12.43 -24.71
C ASP A 403 -6.72 11.41 -23.83
N GLY A 404 -7.05 11.78 -22.59
CA GLY A 404 -7.76 10.90 -21.66
C GLY A 404 -6.85 9.91 -20.92
N VAL A 405 -5.52 10.04 -21.05
CA VAL A 405 -4.54 9.17 -20.37
C VAL A 405 -3.67 10.00 -19.43
N PHE A 406 -3.67 9.63 -18.16
CA PHE A 406 -2.69 10.11 -17.19
C PHE A 406 -1.52 9.14 -17.10
N SER A 407 -0.30 9.65 -17.07
CA SER A 407 0.89 8.81 -17.00
C SER A 407 1.94 9.38 -16.04
N MET A 408 2.64 8.47 -15.35
CA MET A 408 3.85 8.71 -14.57
C MET A 408 5.03 8.09 -15.30
N LYS A 409 6.05 8.89 -15.67
CA LYS A 409 7.19 8.47 -16.50
C LYS A 409 8.51 8.86 -15.88
N PHE A 410 9.43 7.92 -15.74
CA PHE A 410 10.83 8.19 -15.44
C PHE A 410 11.63 8.34 -16.74
N LEU A 411 12.35 9.44 -16.87
CA LEU A 411 13.11 9.77 -18.09
C LEU A 411 14.55 9.26 -18.06
N ASN A 412 15.02 8.84 -16.89
CA ASN A 412 16.40 8.44 -16.65
C ASN A 412 16.53 7.42 -15.52
N ARG A 413 17.74 7.26 -14.97
CA ARG A 413 18.06 6.27 -13.94
C ARG A 413 17.47 6.55 -12.56
N THR A 414 16.87 7.72 -12.31
CA THR A 414 16.28 8.07 -11.01
C THR A 414 15.06 7.22 -10.66
N GLY A 415 14.47 6.56 -11.65
CA GLY A 415 13.45 5.52 -11.45
C GLY A 415 14.01 4.15 -11.01
N ALA A 416 15.34 3.95 -11.02
CA ALA A 416 16.00 2.69 -10.66
C ALA A 416 15.42 1.46 -11.40
N GLY A 417 15.07 1.62 -12.68
CA GLY A 417 14.41 0.62 -13.54
C GLY A 417 12.92 0.86 -13.78
N ARG A 418 12.27 1.67 -12.95
CA ARG A 418 10.88 2.12 -13.18
C ARG A 418 10.83 2.99 -14.43
N THR A 419 9.87 2.74 -15.31
CA THR A 419 9.78 3.42 -16.61
C THR A 419 8.49 4.20 -16.77
N VAL A 420 7.34 3.54 -16.91
CA VAL A 420 6.05 4.20 -17.10
C VAL A 420 4.90 3.42 -16.46
N ARG A 421 3.94 4.16 -15.90
CA ARG A 421 2.61 3.67 -15.51
C ARG A 421 1.55 4.59 -16.08
N ARG A 422 0.39 4.05 -16.42
CA ARG A 422 -0.70 4.79 -17.08
C ARG A 422 -2.05 4.43 -16.49
N ALA A 423 -2.98 5.38 -16.57
CA ALA A 423 -4.39 5.15 -16.31
C ALA A 423 -5.25 5.92 -17.31
N GLU A 424 -6.36 5.33 -17.73
CA GLU A 424 -7.40 6.05 -18.46
C GLU A 424 -8.18 6.93 -17.48
N ILE A 425 -8.30 8.20 -17.78
CA ILE A 425 -9.01 9.21 -16.97
C ILE A 425 -9.83 10.07 -17.92
N ASN A 426 -11.15 9.97 -17.86
CA ASN A 426 -12.06 10.65 -18.78
C ASN A 426 -11.91 12.18 -18.76
N SER A 427 -11.69 12.75 -17.57
CA SER A 427 -11.46 14.18 -17.36
C SER A 427 -10.44 14.36 -16.24
N LEU A 428 -9.60 15.37 -16.35
CA LEU A 428 -8.69 15.78 -15.28
C LEU A 428 -9.29 17.01 -14.60
N GLU A 429 -9.57 16.90 -13.30
CA GLU A 429 -10.23 17.95 -12.51
C GLU A 429 -9.29 18.55 -11.47
N ASP A 430 -8.51 17.72 -10.80
CA ASP A 430 -7.52 18.11 -9.81
C ASP A 430 -6.40 17.07 -9.68
N ILE A 431 -5.26 17.52 -9.16
CA ILE A 431 -4.13 16.67 -8.79
C ILE A 431 -3.58 17.15 -7.44
N ARG A 432 -3.35 16.23 -6.52
CA ARG A 432 -2.60 16.45 -5.30
C ARG A 432 -1.37 15.57 -5.30
N ILE A 433 -0.20 16.15 -5.06
CA ILE A 433 1.07 15.45 -5.09
C ILE A 433 1.78 15.66 -3.77
N ILE A 434 2.27 14.59 -3.17
CA ILE A 434 3.12 14.62 -1.99
C ILE A 434 4.46 14.03 -2.40
N MET A 435 5.49 14.84 -2.31
CA MET A 435 6.88 14.45 -2.55
C MET A 435 7.58 14.28 -1.22
N ASP A 436 8.19 13.13 -1.02
CA ASP A 436 9.13 12.87 0.06
C ASP A 436 10.51 12.58 -0.55
N THR A 437 11.56 12.66 0.22
CA THR A 437 12.97 12.54 -0.17
C THR A 437 13.23 11.51 -1.29
N SER A 438 12.62 10.34 -1.21
CA SER A 438 12.74 9.27 -2.20
C SER A 438 11.42 8.56 -2.52
N ALA A 439 10.31 9.28 -2.42
CA ALA A 439 8.97 8.76 -2.73
C ALA A 439 8.06 9.84 -3.27
N ILE A 440 7.08 9.45 -4.08
CA ILE A 440 6.03 10.31 -4.59
C ILE A 440 4.68 9.60 -4.48
N GLU A 441 3.68 10.28 -3.95
CA GLU A 441 2.28 9.88 -4.01
C GLU A 441 1.46 10.93 -4.78
N VAL A 442 0.72 10.51 -5.78
CA VAL A 442 -0.08 11.36 -6.67
C VAL A 442 -1.53 10.95 -6.62
N TYR A 443 -2.38 11.86 -6.23
CA TYR A 443 -3.82 11.67 -6.10
C TYR A 443 -4.51 12.49 -7.18
N VAL A 444 -5.22 11.83 -8.09
CA VAL A 444 -5.90 12.44 -9.23
C VAL A 444 -7.40 12.37 -9.01
N ASN A 445 -8.11 13.46 -9.33
CA ASN A 445 -9.56 13.59 -9.24
C ASN A 445 -10.08 13.14 -7.86
N GLN A 446 -9.72 13.92 -6.83
CA GLN A 446 -10.08 13.66 -5.43
C GLN A 446 -9.64 12.26 -4.93
N GLY A 447 -8.57 11.71 -5.54
CA GLY A 447 -8.04 10.40 -5.18
C GLY A 447 -8.85 9.20 -5.72
N SER A 448 -9.67 9.41 -6.75
CA SER A 448 -10.31 8.31 -7.48
C SER A 448 -9.30 7.47 -8.28
N THR A 449 -8.13 8.03 -8.54
CA THR A 449 -6.97 7.33 -9.12
C THR A 449 -5.70 7.79 -8.41
N VAL A 450 -4.88 6.84 -7.99
CA VAL A 450 -3.66 7.11 -7.24
C VAL A 450 -2.47 6.46 -7.92
N PHE A 451 -1.29 7.13 -7.84
CA PHE A 451 -0.02 6.59 -8.28
C PHE A 451 1.01 6.76 -7.18
N THR A 452 1.59 5.66 -6.72
CA THR A 452 2.65 5.62 -5.72
C THR A 452 3.93 5.07 -6.31
N SER A 453 5.04 5.74 -6.05
CA SER A 453 6.35 5.29 -6.53
C SER A 453 7.49 5.69 -5.62
N ARG A 454 8.52 4.85 -5.56
CA ARG A 454 9.84 5.27 -5.14
C ARG A 454 10.49 6.08 -6.26
N TYR A 455 11.26 7.10 -5.87
CA TYR A 455 11.94 8.02 -6.77
C TYR A 455 13.29 8.41 -6.15
N TYR A 456 14.38 8.31 -6.89
CA TYR A 456 15.73 8.45 -6.36
C TYR A 456 16.47 9.62 -7.04
N PRO A 457 16.15 10.89 -6.69
CA PRO A 457 16.80 12.04 -7.29
C PRO A 457 18.28 12.10 -6.91
N ALA A 458 19.08 12.66 -7.82
CA ALA A 458 20.55 12.77 -7.63
C ALA A 458 20.96 13.85 -6.62
N SER A 459 20.05 14.76 -6.25
CA SER A 459 20.29 15.85 -5.30
C SER A 459 19.11 16.02 -4.35
N GLY A 460 19.35 16.59 -3.17
CA GLY A 460 18.29 16.95 -2.22
C GLY A 460 17.48 18.21 -2.63
N GLU A 461 17.95 18.98 -3.64
CA GLU A 461 17.19 20.08 -4.23
C GLU A 461 16.20 19.53 -5.27
N SER A 462 14.96 19.94 -5.18
CA SER A 462 13.92 19.56 -6.14
C SER A 462 13.52 20.78 -6.96
N ARG A 463 13.43 20.58 -8.28
CA ARG A 463 12.92 21.57 -9.22
C ARG A 463 11.66 21.06 -9.85
N VAL A 464 10.57 21.80 -9.69
CA VAL A 464 9.28 21.44 -10.29
C VAL A 464 8.85 22.51 -11.29
N VAL A 465 8.42 22.05 -12.46
CA VAL A 465 7.80 22.89 -13.51
C VAL A 465 6.42 22.30 -13.77
N ILE A 466 5.40 23.14 -13.65
CA ILE A 466 4.01 22.76 -13.85
C ILE A 466 3.46 23.53 -15.04
N ASP A 467 3.17 22.83 -16.12
CA ASP A 467 2.53 23.35 -17.30
C ASP A 467 1.11 22.77 -17.40
N CYS A 468 0.17 23.48 -16.79
CA CYS A 468 -1.23 23.11 -16.70
C CYS A 468 -2.06 24.40 -16.86
N GLU A 469 -2.41 24.74 -18.09
CA GLU A 469 -3.13 25.98 -18.41
C GLU A 469 -4.51 25.98 -17.73
N LYS A 470 -4.99 27.18 -17.36
CA LYS A 470 -6.31 27.40 -16.77
C LYS A 470 -6.53 26.55 -15.49
N SER A 471 -5.51 26.53 -14.63
CA SER A 471 -5.58 25.88 -13.32
C SER A 471 -5.10 26.84 -12.23
N ARG A 472 -5.43 26.53 -10.97
CA ARG A 472 -4.81 27.15 -9.80
C ARG A 472 -3.79 26.18 -9.23
N ILE A 473 -2.56 26.64 -9.08
CA ILE A 473 -1.44 25.83 -8.60
C ILE A 473 -0.97 26.40 -7.26
N ARG A 474 -0.99 25.57 -6.22
CA ARG A 474 -0.49 25.90 -4.89
C ARG A 474 0.60 24.90 -4.50
N LEU A 475 1.60 25.40 -3.79
CA LEU A 475 2.75 24.64 -3.36
C LEU A 475 3.10 24.99 -1.91
N TRP A 476 3.43 23.98 -1.11
CA TRP A 476 3.89 24.10 0.28
C TRP A 476 5.18 23.33 0.48
N ASP A 477 6.10 23.89 1.24
CA ASP A 477 7.14 23.09 1.88
C ASP A 477 6.47 22.27 2.99
N LEU A 478 6.96 21.06 3.27
CA LEU A 478 6.49 20.24 4.38
C LEU A 478 7.55 20.16 5.46
N GLU A 479 7.13 20.15 6.73
CA GLU A 479 8.01 19.79 7.85
C GLU A 479 8.27 18.27 7.84
N SER A 480 9.48 17.87 8.21
CA SER A 480 9.79 16.46 8.48
C SER A 480 9.18 16.00 9.79
N VAL A 481 8.75 14.75 9.86
CA VAL A 481 8.23 14.09 11.05
C VAL A 481 9.26 13.19 11.71
#